data_febc49bbaff81e7ac0e8b3f4b38e7d07
#
_entry.id   febc49bbaff81e7ac0e8b3f4b38e7d07
#
_cell.length_a   1.000
_cell.length_b   1.000
_cell.length_c   1.000
_cell.angle_alpha   90.00
_cell.angle_beta   90.00
_cell.angle_gamma   90.00
#
_symmetry.space_group_name_H-M   'P 1'
#
loop_
_entity.id
_entity.type
_entity.pdbx_description
1 polymer ?
#
loop_
_entity_poly.entity_id
_entity_poly.type
_entity_poly.pdbx_seq_one_letter_code
_entity_poly.pdbx_strand_id
1 'polypeptide(L)'
;MNDAAMDTPAHSGTGESTIEIRIEGLSKAFDEHKVLSGIDLEIRRGDIIAIVGGSGCGKTVLLNHILGKLNPDSGKVLVADHDLPGSPLVDLSLIGEEERDHIHTHWGVVFQSNALFSGSVYDNIELWLKEVKNMEDEAIAPIARRVLQAVALPDDDEFFLTSTESLSGGMSKRLAVARALSMDPLVVFYDEPTTGLDPTSASQIQDLVLATHEGTEKDGARRTTVIITHDKDLLNRLEPRTVMLHEGGVFFDGPFADFEASHSPVIRPYFDLMPVLHRRAGR
;
A
#
# COMPACT_ATOMS: atom_id res chain seq x y z
N MET A 1 -6.22 25.43 -54.96
CA MET A 1 -5.22 24.44 -54.52
C MET A 1 -4.64 24.96 -53.22
N ASN A 2 -5.22 24.61 -52.12
CA ASN A 2 -4.76 24.96 -50.79
C ASN A 2 -4.86 23.70 -49.96
N ASP A 3 -3.71 23.11 -49.71
CA ASP A 3 -3.55 22.05 -48.71
C ASP A 3 -3.57 22.68 -47.31
N ALA A 4 -4.63 22.43 -46.58
CA ALA A 4 -4.71 22.76 -45.16
C ALA A 4 -4.22 21.53 -44.36
N ALA A 5 -2.96 21.57 -43.96
CA ALA A 5 -2.44 20.65 -42.95
C ALA A 5 -3.14 20.91 -41.62
N MET A 6 -3.87 19.92 -41.12
CA MET A 6 -4.41 19.91 -39.76
C MET A 6 -3.26 19.71 -38.77
N ASP A 7 -3.00 20.76 -38.01
CA ASP A 7 -2.11 20.78 -36.87
C ASP A 7 -2.77 19.94 -35.74
N THR A 8 -2.23 18.76 -35.47
CA THR A 8 -2.57 17.96 -34.31
C THR A 8 -1.83 18.54 -33.11
N PRO A 9 -2.48 18.91 -32.01
CA PRO A 9 -1.76 19.40 -30.83
C PRO A 9 -0.92 18.30 -30.24
N ALA A 10 0.40 18.49 -30.28
CA ALA A 10 1.36 17.67 -29.58
C ALA A 10 1.08 17.75 -28.06
N HIS A 11 0.65 16.65 -27.46
CA HIS A 11 0.68 16.46 -26.02
C HIS A 11 2.15 16.28 -25.60
N SER A 12 2.82 17.39 -25.34
CA SER A 12 4.12 17.42 -24.67
C SER A 12 3.92 17.35 -23.17
N GLY A 13 4.11 16.17 -22.62
CA GLY A 13 4.05 15.89 -21.18
C GLY A 13 4.53 14.49 -20.90
N THR A 14 5.69 14.10 -21.44
CA THR A 14 6.38 12.86 -21.05
C THR A 14 7.17 13.08 -19.76
N GLY A 15 6.47 13.14 -18.61
CA GLY A 15 7.09 12.71 -17.38
C GLY A 15 7.26 11.19 -17.49
N GLU A 16 8.47 10.70 -17.69
CA GLU A 16 8.77 9.28 -17.55
C GLU A 16 8.38 8.89 -16.11
N SER A 17 7.25 8.19 -15.98
CA SER A 17 6.81 7.62 -14.71
C SER A 17 7.89 6.60 -14.31
N THR A 18 8.67 6.93 -13.30
CA THR A 18 9.73 6.05 -12.80
C THR A 18 9.09 4.81 -12.17
N ILE A 19 9.71 3.65 -12.38
CA ILE A 19 9.25 2.40 -11.79
C ILE A 19 9.65 2.40 -10.32
N GLU A 20 8.69 2.13 -9.45
CA GLU A 20 8.88 2.01 -8.01
C GLU A 20 9.22 0.58 -7.61
N ILE A 21 8.47 -0.39 -8.15
CA ILE A 21 8.68 -1.81 -7.90
C ILE A 21 8.53 -2.58 -9.21
N ARG A 22 9.46 -3.47 -9.50
CA ARG A 22 9.37 -4.40 -10.62
C ARG A 22 9.60 -5.84 -10.16
N ILE A 23 8.71 -6.71 -10.53
CA ILE A 23 8.77 -8.15 -10.27
C ILE A 23 8.94 -8.85 -11.61
N GLU A 24 9.94 -9.71 -11.74
CA GLU A 24 10.27 -10.41 -12.98
C GLU A 24 10.33 -11.92 -12.74
N GLY A 25 9.38 -12.67 -13.31
CA GLY A 25 9.33 -14.12 -13.31
C GLY A 25 9.27 -14.76 -11.92
N LEU A 26 8.72 -14.05 -10.91
CA LEU A 26 8.73 -14.49 -9.52
C LEU A 26 7.96 -15.79 -9.34
N SER A 27 8.64 -16.81 -8.82
CA SER A 27 8.02 -18.07 -8.43
C SER A 27 8.38 -18.46 -7.01
N LYS A 28 7.40 -19.06 -6.29
CA LYS A 28 7.57 -19.55 -4.92
C LYS A 28 6.74 -20.78 -4.67
N ALA A 29 7.37 -21.80 -4.09
CA ALA A 29 6.71 -22.97 -3.56
C ALA A 29 7.02 -23.16 -2.07
N PHE A 30 6.13 -23.81 -1.36
CA PHE A 30 6.35 -24.29 0.00
C PHE A 30 6.11 -25.80 -0.03
N ASP A 31 7.14 -26.56 0.29
CA ASP A 31 7.17 -28.01 0.09
C ASP A 31 6.83 -28.35 -1.39
N GLU A 32 5.81 -29.15 -1.64
CA GLU A 32 5.35 -29.51 -2.99
C GLU A 32 4.27 -28.55 -3.56
N HIS A 33 3.83 -27.56 -2.77
CA HIS A 33 2.76 -26.64 -3.15
C HIS A 33 3.29 -25.34 -3.76
N LYS A 34 3.11 -25.18 -5.09
CA LYS A 34 3.48 -23.95 -5.80
C LYS A 34 2.44 -22.87 -5.53
N VAL A 35 2.87 -21.76 -4.91
CA VAL A 35 2.00 -20.64 -4.51
C VAL A 35 2.07 -19.49 -5.50
N LEU A 36 3.27 -19.17 -6.01
CA LEU A 36 3.47 -18.16 -7.06
C LEU A 36 4.19 -18.80 -8.25
N SER A 37 3.80 -18.43 -9.46
CA SER A 37 4.23 -19.07 -10.70
C SER A 37 4.50 -18.03 -11.80
N GLY A 38 5.74 -17.52 -11.87
CA GLY A 38 6.15 -16.62 -12.94
C GLY A 38 5.40 -15.29 -12.89
N ILE A 39 5.33 -14.64 -11.73
CA ILE A 39 4.69 -13.32 -11.59
C ILE A 39 5.58 -12.27 -12.25
N ASP A 40 5.01 -11.53 -13.18
CA ASP A 40 5.54 -10.29 -13.73
C ASP A 40 4.61 -9.15 -13.36
N LEU A 41 5.14 -8.09 -12.73
CA LEU A 41 4.36 -6.93 -12.30
C LEU A 41 5.25 -5.70 -12.21
N GLU A 42 4.77 -4.57 -12.72
CA GLU A 42 5.39 -3.25 -12.51
C GLU A 42 4.45 -2.33 -11.74
N ILE A 43 4.96 -1.67 -10.72
CA ILE A 43 4.28 -0.60 -9.97
C ILE A 43 5.07 0.67 -10.19
N ARG A 44 4.40 1.73 -10.63
CA ARG A 44 5.04 3.01 -10.93
C ARG A 44 4.87 3.97 -9.77
N ARG A 45 5.79 4.90 -9.63
CA ARG A 45 5.71 5.96 -8.63
C ARG A 45 4.39 6.74 -8.77
N GLY A 46 3.69 6.90 -7.66
CA GLY A 46 2.39 7.55 -7.61
C GLY A 46 1.20 6.70 -8.06
N ASP A 47 1.41 5.41 -8.39
CA ASP A 47 0.31 4.49 -8.66
C ASP A 47 -0.51 4.22 -7.39
N ILE A 48 -1.82 4.01 -7.58
CA ILE A 48 -2.66 3.32 -6.61
C ILE A 48 -3.06 1.97 -7.21
N ILE A 49 -2.64 0.89 -6.56
CA ILE A 49 -2.83 -0.47 -7.05
C ILE A 49 -3.51 -1.35 -5.99
N ALA A 50 -4.50 -2.13 -6.39
CA ALA A 50 -5.13 -3.14 -5.56
C ALA A 50 -4.79 -4.55 -6.03
N ILE A 51 -4.23 -5.37 -5.16
CA ILE A 51 -3.98 -6.79 -5.38
C ILE A 51 -5.14 -7.57 -4.79
N VAL A 52 -5.91 -8.24 -5.65
CA VAL A 52 -7.11 -8.99 -5.29
C VAL A 52 -6.95 -10.48 -5.66
N GLY A 53 -7.86 -11.31 -5.18
CA GLY A 53 -7.87 -12.74 -5.49
C GLY A 53 -8.39 -13.59 -4.34
N GLY A 54 -8.74 -14.82 -4.61
CA GLY A 54 -9.29 -15.77 -3.65
C GLY A 54 -8.36 -16.03 -2.45
N SER A 55 -8.90 -16.66 -1.40
CA SER A 55 -8.07 -17.11 -0.27
C SER A 55 -7.01 -18.10 -0.75
N GLY A 56 -5.77 -17.95 -0.28
CA GLY A 56 -4.66 -18.84 -0.65
C GLY A 56 -4.05 -18.60 -2.04
N CYS A 57 -4.50 -17.63 -2.84
CA CYS A 57 -3.94 -17.38 -4.18
C CYS A 57 -2.55 -16.71 -4.19
N GLY A 58 -1.95 -16.46 -3.02
CA GLY A 58 -0.57 -15.97 -2.91
C GLY A 58 -0.40 -14.46 -2.64
N LYS A 59 -1.46 -13.67 -2.39
CA LYS A 59 -1.37 -12.21 -2.15
C LYS A 59 -0.38 -11.83 -1.04
N THR A 60 -0.53 -12.43 0.13
CA THR A 60 0.38 -12.19 1.27
C THR A 60 1.79 -12.71 1.00
N VAL A 61 1.92 -13.81 0.23
CA VAL A 61 3.23 -14.33 -0.18
C VAL A 61 3.90 -13.34 -1.14
N LEU A 62 3.16 -12.78 -2.11
CA LEU A 62 3.66 -11.74 -3.01
C LEU A 62 4.11 -10.50 -2.23
N LEU A 63 3.26 -10.00 -1.30
CA LEU A 63 3.62 -8.87 -0.45
C LEU A 63 4.90 -9.14 0.35
N ASN A 64 5.04 -10.33 0.94
CA ASN A 64 6.24 -10.68 1.70
C ASN A 64 7.52 -10.74 0.85
N HIS A 65 7.41 -11.05 -0.45
CA HIS A 65 8.55 -10.93 -1.38
C HIS A 65 8.87 -9.47 -1.68
N ILE A 66 7.85 -8.63 -1.92
CA ILE A 66 8.03 -7.18 -2.12
C ILE A 66 8.70 -6.57 -0.89
N LEU A 67 8.26 -6.95 0.32
CA LEU A 67 8.83 -6.47 1.58
C LEU A 67 10.19 -7.13 1.93
N GLY A 68 10.76 -7.96 1.06
CA GLY A 68 12.04 -8.62 1.29
C GLY A 68 12.05 -9.62 2.46
N LYS A 69 10.88 -10.03 2.96
CA LYS A 69 10.74 -11.03 4.05
C LYS A 69 10.85 -12.46 3.57
N LEU A 70 10.67 -12.69 2.27
CA LEU A 70 10.81 -13.98 1.61
C LEU A 70 11.71 -13.84 0.39
N ASN A 71 12.57 -14.85 0.19
CA ASN A 71 13.36 -14.97 -1.03
C ASN A 71 12.60 -15.82 -2.05
N PRO A 72 12.60 -15.43 -3.35
CA PRO A 72 11.99 -16.22 -4.41
C PRO A 72 12.78 -17.52 -4.67
N ASP A 73 12.10 -18.54 -5.19
CA ASP A 73 12.77 -19.75 -5.68
C ASP A 73 13.30 -19.52 -7.11
N SER A 74 12.65 -18.63 -7.86
CA SER A 74 13.14 -18.11 -9.15
C SER A 74 12.54 -16.74 -9.43
N GLY A 75 13.15 -15.98 -10.35
CA GLY A 75 12.80 -14.61 -10.63
C GLY A 75 13.44 -13.63 -9.63
N LYS A 76 13.00 -12.38 -9.64
CA LYS A 76 13.54 -11.33 -8.77
C LYS A 76 12.53 -10.24 -8.45
N VAL A 77 12.79 -9.50 -7.39
CA VAL A 77 12.06 -8.30 -7.00
C VAL A 77 13.04 -7.13 -6.97
N LEU A 78 12.78 -6.16 -7.82
CA LEU A 78 13.54 -4.94 -7.97
C LEU A 78 12.74 -3.79 -7.37
N VAL A 79 13.37 -2.95 -6.57
CA VAL A 79 12.75 -1.80 -5.91
C VAL A 79 13.60 -0.54 -6.10
N ALA A 80 12.96 0.62 -6.15
CA ALA A 80 13.66 1.89 -6.27
C ALA A 80 14.42 2.20 -4.96
N ASP A 81 15.70 2.52 -5.09
CA ASP A 81 16.51 3.03 -3.99
C ASP A 81 16.49 4.57 -4.03
N HIS A 82 15.70 5.17 -3.16
CA HIS A 82 15.50 6.61 -3.10
C HIS A 82 16.66 7.37 -2.45
N ASP A 83 17.60 6.69 -1.83
CA ASP A 83 18.81 7.31 -1.27
C ASP A 83 19.88 7.55 -2.35
N LEU A 84 19.73 6.91 -3.51
CA LEU A 84 20.62 7.07 -4.65
C LEU A 84 20.07 8.03 -5.70
N PRO A 85 20.94 8.84 -6.35
CA PRO A 85 20.51 9.74 -7.41
C PRO A 85 19.81 9.03 -8.57
N GLY A 86 18.61 9.50 -8.93
CA GLY A 86 17.81 8.90 -10.01
C GLY A 86 17.03 7.67 -9.59
N SER A 87 17.07 7.30 -8.30
CA SER A 87 16.33 6.17 -7.71
C SER A 87 16.41 4.89 -8.56
N PRO A 88 17.63 4.33 -8.74
CA PRO A 88 17.82 3.12 -9.54
C PRO A 88 17.10 1.93 -8.91
N LEU A 89 16.70 0.96 -9.74
CA LEU A 89 16.14 -0.30 -9.24
C LEU A 89 17.27 -1.20 -8.74
N VAL A 90 17.12 -1.69 -7.53
CA VAL A 90 18.02 -2.66 -6.90
C VAL A 90 17.29 -3.98 -6.64
N ASP A 91 17.99 -5.10 -6.81
CA ASP A 91 17.44 -6.44 -6.56
C ASP A 91 17.54 -6.75 -5.06
N LEU A 92 16.38 -6.94 -4.41
CA LEU A 92 16.30 -7.24 -2.97
C LEU A 92 17.03 -8.52 -2.56
N SER A 93 17.25 -9.45 -3.50
CA SER A 93 17.97 -10.71 -3.23
C SER A 93 19.49 -10.54 -3.22
N LEU A 94 20.00 -9.43 -3.77
CA LEU A 94 21.43 -9.16 -3.93
C LEU A 94 21.97 -8.17 -2.89
N ILE A 95 21.11 -7.44 -2.21
CA ILE A 95 21.49 -6.46 -1.19
C ILE A 95 21.48 -7.06 0.22
N GLY A 96 22.30 -6.49 1.10
CA GLY A 96 22.40 -6.86 2.51
C GLY A 96 21.19 -6.39 3.33
N GLU A 97 21.13 -6.81 4.58
CA GLU A 97 20.07 -6.44 5.52
C GLU A 97 20.08 -4.92 5.77
N GLU A 98 21.24 -4.32 5.99
CA GLU A 98 21.42 -2.89 6.23
C GLU A 98 20.92 -2.02 5.05
N GLU A 99 21.28 -2.40 3.81
CA GLU A 99 20.79 -1.70 2.60
C GLU A 99 19.30 -1.84 2.43
N ARG A 100 18.74 -3.01 2.75
CA ARG A 100 17.29 -3.26 2.70
C ARG A 100 16.57 -2.43 3.75
N ASP A 101 17.10 -2.32 4.97
CA ASP A 101 16.52 -1.49 6.03
C ASP A 101 16.51 -0.01 5.62
N HIS A 102 17.53 0.48 4.93
CA HIS A 102 17.55 1.84 4.36
C HIS A 102 16.38 2.05 3.39
N ILE A 103 16.18 1.17 2.42
CA ILE A 103 15.06 1.23 1.48
C ILE A 103 13.73 1.25 2.23
N HIS A 104 13.59 0.42 3.25
CA HIS A 104 12.37 0.33 4.05
C HIS A 104 12.07 1.60 4.87
N THR A 105 13.04 2.51 5.07
CA THR A 105 12.77 3.81 5.71
C THR A 105 11.84 4.70 4.88
N HIS A 106 11.73 4.43 3.56
CA HIS A 106 10.83 5.12 2.64
C HIS A 106 9.45 4.44 2.52
N TRP A 107 9.21 3.35 3.27
CA TRP A 107 7.99 2.55 3.18
C TRP A 107 7.18 2.61 4.47
N GLY A 108 5.86 2.77 4.31
CA GLY A 108 4.89 2.58 5.40
C GLY A 108 4.14 1.27 5.19
N VAL A 109 4.03 0.43 6.23
CA VAL A 109 3.30 -0.83 6.14
C VAL A 109 2.23 -0.92 7.22
N VAL A 110 0.99 -1.10 6.79
CA VAL A 110 -0.18 -1.30 7.64
C VAL A 110 -0.65 -2.75 7.50
N PHE A 111 -0.31 -3.57 8.47
CA PHE A 111 -0.68 -5.01 8.48
C PHE A 111 -2.13 -5.23 8.89
N GLN A 112 -2.71 -6.36 8.50
CA GLN A 112 -4.05 -6.79 8.88
C GLN A 112 -4.23 -6.82 10.41
N SER A 113 -3.25 -7.31 11.14
CA SER A 113 -3.26 -7.42 12.62
C SER A 113 -2.91 -6.12 13.35
N ASN A 114 -2.82 -4.96 12.67
CA ASN A 114 -2.35 -3.66 13.16
C ASN A 114 -0.88 -3.66 13.62
N ALA A 115 -0.37 -4.74 14.18
CA ALA A 115 1.00 -4.93 14.66
C ALA A 115 1.50 -3.77 15.56
N LEU A 116 0.62 -3.25 16.44
CA LEU A 116 1.01 -2.23 17.42
C LEU A 116 1.90 -2.84 18.49
N PHE A 117 2.87 -2.06 18.95
CA PHE A 117 3.66 -2.41 20.12
C PHE A 117 2.84 -2.19 21.40
N SER A 118 3.06 -3.03 22.42
CA SER A 118 2.55 -2.77 23.77
C SER A 118 3.18 -1.49 24.30
N GLY A 119 2.38 -0.66 24.98
CA GLY A 119 2.80 0.65 25.45
C GLY A 119 1.76 1.72 25.11
N SER A 120 2.18 2.97 25.06
CA SER A 120 1.32 4.09 24.78
C SER A 120 1.14 4.34 23.26
N VAL A 121 0.19 5.20 22.93
CA VAL A 121 0.01 5.75 21.57
C VAL A 121 1.29 6.44 21.11
N TYR A 122 1.92 7.21 22.00
CA TYR A 122 3.14 7.95 21.68
C TYR A 122 4.32 7.00 21.42
N ASP A 123 4.51 5.95 22.24
CA ASP A 123 5.58 4.95 22.05
C ASP A 123 5.50 4.30 20.67
N ASN A 124 4.29 4.07 20.14
CA ASN A 124 4.10 3.50 18.81
C ASN A 124 4.51 4.43 17.66
N ILE A 125 4.53 5.74 17.88
CA ILE A 125 4.94 6.71 16.87
C ILE A 125 6.43 7.04 17.01
N GLU A 126 6.90 7.24 18.26
CA GLU A 126 8.27 7.70 18.50
C GLU A 126 9.33 6.65 18.19
N LEU A 127 9.04 5.36 18.43
CA LEU A 127 10.03 4.28 18.34
C LEU A 127 10.85 4.34 17.04
N TRP A 128 10.16 4.39 15.89
CA TRP A 128 10.85 4.43 14.60
C TRP A 128 11.56 5.75 14.32
N LEU A 129 11.01 6.85 14.81
CA LEU A 129 11.62 8.18 14.65
C LEU A 129 12.91 8.29 15.46
N LYS A 130 12.94 7.66 16.66
CA LYS A 130 14.15 7.59 17.49
C LYS A 130 15.17 6.61 16.93
N GLU A 131 14.78 5.35 16.77
CA GLU A 131 15.70 4.25 16.47
C GLU A 131 16.23 4.28 15.03
N VAL A 132 15.42 4.72 14.07
CA VAL A 132 15.78 4.72 12.65
C VAL A 132 16.23 6.10 12.17
N LYS A 133 15.53 7.17 12.55
CA LYS A 133 15.88 8.54 12.11
C LYS A 133 16.73 9.30 13.12
N ASN A 134 17.07 8.70 14.28
CA ASN A 134 17.86 9.31 15.33
C ASN A 134 17.34 10.71 15.73
N MET A 135 16.02 10.86 15.81
CA MET A 135 15.37 12.14 16.13
C MET A 135 15.33 12.37 17.65
N GLU A 136 15.53 13.61 18.06
CA GLU A 136 15.36 14.05 19.44
C GLU A 136 13.88 14.22 19.81
N ASP A 137 13.53 14.05 21.09
CA ASP A 137 12.15 14.06 21.60
C ASP A 137 11.40 15.34 21.24
N GLU A 138 12.07 16.50 21.27
CA GLU A 138 11.45 17.78 20.93
C GLU A 138 10.99 17.85 19.47
N ALA A 139 11.63 17.11 18.57
CA ALA A 139 11.27 17.04 17.16
C ALA A 139 10.16 16.01 16.88
N ILE A 140 9.99 15.00 17.72
CA ILE A 140 9.04 13.90 17.54
C ILE A 140 7.61 14.33 17.88
N ALA A 141 7.39 15.04 18.99
CA ALA A 141 6.05 15.42 19.44
C ALA A 141 5.23 16.20 18.39
N PRO A 142 5.78 17.17 17.63
CA PRO A 142 5.06 17.80 16.52
C PRO A 142 4.66 16.83 15.40
N ILE A 143 5.51 15.83 15.09
CA ILE A 143 5.20 14.81 14.10
C ILE A 143 4.05 13.92 14.61
N ALA A 144 4.12 13.49 15.86
CA ALA A 144 3.07 12.66 16.48
C ALA A 144 1.70 13.36 16.42
N ARG A 145 1.63 14.64 16.80
CA ARG A 145 0.40 15.44 16.70
C ARG A 145 -0.12 15.48 15.25
N ARG A 146 0.74 15.81 14.31
CA ARG A 146 0.39 15.91 12.89
C ARG A 146 -0.18 14.61 12.35
N VAL A 147 0.47 13.46 12.63
CA VAL A 147 -0.01 12.16 12.09
C VAL A 147 -1.27 11.68 12.80
N LEU A 148 -1.45 11.95 14.10
CA LEU A 148 -2.70 11.65 14.79
C LEU A 148 -3.86 12.49 14.27
N GLN A 149 -3.67 13.78 14.03
CA GLN A 149 -4.66 14.62 13.36
C GLN A 149 -5.02 14.11 11.97
N ALA A 150 -4.01 13.71 11.17
CA ALA A 150 -4.23 13.19 9.82
C ALA A 150 -5.11 11.92 9.82
N VAL A 151 -5.05 11.11 10.89
CA VAL A 151 -5.88 9.90 11.03
C VAL A 151 -7.13 10.12 11.89
N ALA A 152 -7.49 11.36 12.18
CA ALA A 152 -8.62 11.75 13.01
C ALA A 152 -8.64 11.05 14.40
N LEU A 153 -7.48 10.96 15.04
CA LEU A 153 -7.31 10.60 16.45
C LEU A 153 -7.02 11.86 17.28
N PRO A 154 -7.33 11.85 18.60
CA PRO A 154 -6.91 12.92 19.50
C PRO A 154 -5.38 13.09 19.46
N ASP A 155 -4.91 14.33 19.63
CA ASP A 155 -3.49 14.69 19.52
C ASP A 155 -2.96 15.44 20.75
N ASP A 156 -3.70 15.34 21.86
CA ASP A 156 -3.34 15.91 23.14
C ASP A 156 -2.42 14.99 23.97
N ASP A 157 -1.84 15.54 25.03
CA ASP A 157 -0.88 14.81 25.87
C ASP A 157 -1.53 13.69 26.67
N GLU A 158 -2.83 13.77 26.96
CA GLU A 158 -3.57 12.68 27.63
C GLU A 158 -3.71 11.48 26.71
N PHE A 159 -4.06 11.72 25.47
CA PHE A 159 -4.17 10.65 24.48
C PHE A 159 -2.81 10.03 24.15
N PHE A 160 -1.73 10.81 24.13
CA PHE A 160 -0.37 10.29 23.96
C PHE A 160 -0.04 9.18 24.96
N LEU A 161 -0.46 9.34 26.20
CA LEU A 161 -0.20 8.38 27.28
C LEU A 161 -1.20 7.22 27.32
N THR A 162 -2.21 7.22 26.44
CA THR A 162 -3.22 6.15 26.40
C THR A 162 -2.58 4.83 25.98
N SER A 163 -2.84 3.76 26.75
CA SER A 163 -2.38 2.41 26.42
C SER A 163 -3.04 1.91 25.13
N THR A 164 -2.25 1.30 24.25
CA THR A 164 -2.76 0.67 23.02
C THR A 164 -3.77 -0.43 23.26
N GLU A 165 -3.74 -1.08 24.44
CA GLU A 165 -4.69 -2.13 24.83
C GLU A 165 -6.11 -1.58 25.10
N SER A 166 -6.22 -0.28 25.40
CA SER A 166 -7.52 0.38 25.67
C SER A 166 -8.18 0.94 24.40
N LEU A 167 -7.51 0.89 23.26
CA LEU A 167 -8.03 1.40 22.01
C LEU A 167 -9.09 0.49 21.39
N SER A 168 -10.13 1.09 20.79
CA SER A 168 -11.05 0.33 19.93
C SER A 168 -10.34 -0.19 18.68
N GLY A 169 -10.91 -1.23 18.01
CA GLY A 169 -10.33 -1.78 16.79
C GLY A 169 -10.09 -0.71 15.69
N GLY A 170 -11.05 0.22 15.52
CA GLY A 170 -10.90 1.32 14.58
C GLY A 170 -9.82 2.33 15.00
N MET A 171 -9.68 2.64 16.29
CA MET A 171 -8.60 3.50 16.79
C MET A 171 -7.24 2.83 16.63
N SER A 172 -7.14 1.55 16.93
CA SER A 172 -5.90 0.76 16.75
C SER A 172 -5.47 0.72 15.28
N LYS A 173 -6.41 0.57 14.33
CA LYS A 173 -6.11 0.60 12.90
C LYS A 173 -5.65 1.99 12.46
N ARG A 174 -6.31 3.07 12.92
CA ARG A 174 -5.90 4.45 12.63
C ARG A 174 -4.53 4.76 13.21
N LEU A 175 -4.21 4.29 14.43
CA LEU A 175 -2.88 4.44 15.01
C LEU A 175 -1.82 3.68 14.19
N ALA A 176 -2.11 2.47 13.69
CA ALA A 176 -1.21 1.74 12.80
C ALA A 176 -0.92 2.53 11.49
N VAL A 177 -1.92 3.22 10.93
CA VAL A 177 -1.72 4.12 9.79
C VAL A 177 -0.91 5.36 10.20
N ALA A 178 -1.20 6.00 11.35
CA ALA A 178 -0.44 7.14 11.86
C ALA A 178 1.05 6.80 12.01
N ARG A 179 1.33 5.62 12.59
CA ARG A 179 2.70 5.10 12.71
C ARG A 179 3.37 4.91 11.36
N ALA A 180 2.69 4.33 10.38
CA ALA A 180 3.23 4.16 9.05
C ALA A 180 3.53 5.51 8.37
N LEU A 181 2.69 6.54 8.60
CA LEU A 181 2.84 7.88 8.04
C LEU A 181 3.87 8.74 8.78
N SER A 182 4.25 8.41 10.02
CA SER A 182 5.20 9.23 10.80
C SER A 182 6.56 9.34 10.16
N MET A 183 6.97 8.31 9.41
CA MET A 183 8.23 8.27 8.66
C MET A 183 8.20 9.08 7.35
N ASP A 184 7.05 9.66 6.98
CA ASP A 184 6.81 10.35 5.70
C ASP A 184 7.16 9.46 4.48
N PRO A 185 6.50 8.29 4.36
CA PRO A 185 6.87 7.28 3.37
C PRO A 185 6.51 7.70 1.94
N LEU A 186 7.31 7.24 0.97
CA LEU A 186 7.03 7.36 -0.46
C LEU A 186 6.07 6.27 -0.95
N VAL A 187 6.14 5.08 -0.34
CA VAL A 187 5.28 3.93 -0.65
C VAL A 187 4.52 3.49 0.60
N VAL A 188 3.21 3.29 0.48
CA VAL A 188 2.39 2.76 1.57
C VAL A 188 1.73 1.46 1.15
N PHE A 189 1.96 0.43 1.94
CA PHE A 189 1.35 -0.89 1.79
C PHE A 189 0.23 -1.05 2.81
N TYR A 190 -0.95 -1.47 2.35
CA TYR A 190 -2.09 -1.81 3.18
C TYR A 190 -2.46 -3.28 2.97
N ASP A 191 -2.34 -4.09 4.00
CA ASP A 191 -2.79 -5.48 3.99
C ASP A 191 -4.12 -5.60 4.73
N GLU A 192 -5.21 -5.76 3.97
CA GLU A 192 -6.59 -5.88 4.46
C GLU A 192 -6.98 -4.78 5.47
N PRO A 193 -6.91 -3.49 5.10
CA PRO A 193 -7.02 -2.39 6.06
C PRO A 193 -8.38 -2.26 6.73
N THR A 194 -9.46 -2.77 6.12
CA THR A 194 -10.84 -2.66 6.64
C THR A 194 -11.35 -3.93 7.30
N THR A 195 -10.61 -5.03 7.21
CA THR A 195 -11.03 -6.33 7.75
C THR A 195 -11.19 -6.29 9.27
N GLY A 196 -12.33 -6.80 9.75
CA GLY A 196 -12.65 -6.88 11.18
C GLY A 196 -13.15 -5.57 11.80
N LEU A 197 -13.36 -4.53 11.03
CA LEU A 197 -13.91 -3.26 11.49
C LEU A 197 -15.44 -3.21 11.32
N ASP A 198 -16.08 -2.45 12.21
CA ASP A 198 -17.47 -2.05 12.01
C ASP A 198 -17.60 -1.11 10.80
N PRO A 199 -18.82 -0.98 10.22
CA PRO A 199 -19.05 -0.19 9.03
C PRO A 199 -18.55 1.25 9.09
N THR A 200 -18.75 1.92 10.20
CA THR A 200 -18.33 3.32 10.35
C THR A 200 -16.81 3.45 10.37
N SER A 201 -16.15 2.61 11.15
CA SER A 201 -14.69 2.56 11.23
C SER A 201 -14.06 2.20 9.89
N ALA A 202 -14.64 1.22 9.16
CA ALA A 202 -14.13 0.85 7.85
C ALA A 202 -14.27 2.00 6.83
N SER A 203 -15.39 2.73 6.81
CA SER A 203 -15.54 3.92 5.95
C SER A 203 -14.51 5.00 6.27
N GLN A 204 -14.18 5.21 7.55
CA GLN A 204 -13.15 6.16 7.96
C GLN A 204 -11.76 5.72 7.48
N ILE A 205 -11.46 4.42 7.52
CA ILE A 205 -10.18 3.89 6.99
C ILE A 205 -10.12 4.03 5.46
N GLN A 206 -11.23 3.80 4.74
CA GLN A 206 -11.30 4.00 3.29
C GLN A 206 -11.01 5.47 2.93
N ASP A 207 -11.63 6.44 3.65
CA ASP A 207 -11.33 7.88 3.51
C ASP A 207 -9.86 8.19 3.75
N LEU A 208 -9.29 7.57 4.80
CA LEU A 208 -7.90 7.79 5.18
C LEU A 208 -6.92 7.25 4.12
N VAL A 209 -7.19 6.07 3.56
CA VAL A 209 -6.36 5.50 2.47
C VAL A 209 -6.36 6.44 1.27
N LEU A 210 -7.55 6.95 0.86
CA LEU A 210 -7.66 7.91 -0.24
C LEU A 210 -6.89 9.20 0.06
N ALA A 211 -7.12 9.81 1.23
CA ALA A 211 -6.45 11.04 1.64
C ALA A 211 -4.91 10.87 1.73
N THR A 212 -4.45 9.68 2.15
CA THR A 212 -3.01 9.36 2.20
C THR A 212 -2.42 9.29 0.79
N HIS A 213 -3.11 8.66 -0.16
CA HIS A 213 -2.67 8.56 -1.54
C HIS A 213 -2.65 9.94 -2.24
N GLU A 214 -3.70 10.74 -2.05
CA GLU A 214 -3.81 12.07 -2.65
C GLU A 214 -2.88 13.10 -1.99
N GLY A 215 -2.42 12.83 -0.77
CA GLY A 215 -1.44 13.65 -0.08
C GLY A 215 -0.15 13.70 -0.88
N THR A 216 0.32 14.93 -1.17
CA THR A 216 1.55 15.14 -1.92
C THR A 216 2.77 15.06 -1.02
N GLU A 217 3.85 14.51 -1.55
CA GLU A 217 5.19 14.57 -0.99
C GLU A 217 5.76 16.00 -1.11
N LYS A 218 6.93 16.24 -0.52
CA LYS A 218 7.61 17.54 -0.58
C LYS A 218 7.91 18.02 -2.01
N ASP A 219 8.04 17.08 -2.96
CA ASP A 219 8.26 17.34 -4.39
C ASP A 219 6.97 17.47 -5.21
N GLY A 220 5.80 17.37 -4.56
CA GLY A 220 4.48 17.45 -5.20
C GLY A 220 4.01 16.14 -5.86
N ALA A 221 4.76 15.05 -5.74
CA ALA A 221 4.35 13.74 -6.23
C ALA A 221 3.31 13.10 -5.29
N ARG A 222 2.44 12.23 -5.84
CA ARG A 222 1.54 11.39 -5.04
C ARG A 222 2.31 10.21 -4.45
N ARG A 223 1.90 9.74 -3.27
CA ARG A 223 2.44 8.51 -2.69
C ARG A 223 2.04 7.30 -3.53
N THR A 224 2.98 6.39 -3.71
CA THR A 224 2.65 5.07 -4.27
C THR A 224 1.87 4.27 -3.23
N THR A 225 0.74 3.69 -3.61
CA THR A 225 -0.15 2.98 -2.69
C THR A 225 -0.43 1.58 -3.20
N VAL A 226 -0.07 0.58 -2.41
CA VAL A 226 -0.31 -0.85 -2.72
C VAL A 226 -1.26 -1.43 -1.68
N ILE A 227 -2.41 -1.95 -2.13
CA ILE A 227 -3.47 -2.43 -1.24
C ILE A 227 -3.75 -3.90 -1.54
N ILE A 228 -3.69 -4.75 -0.54
CA ILE A 228 -4.28 -6.08 -0.61
C ILE A 228 -5.66 -5.98 0.02
N THR A 229 -6.70 -6.32 -0.71
CA THR A 229 -8.06 -6.25 -0.17
C THR A 229 -9.03 -7.16 -0.92
N HIS A 230 -10.11 -7.52 -0.22
CA HIS A 230 -11.34 -8.08 -0.78
C HIS A 230 -12.55 -7.18 -0.52
N ASP A 231 -12.33 -5.95 -0.05
CA ASP A 231 -13.37 -4.96 0.23
C ASP A 231 -13.81 -4.25 -1.07
N LYS A 232 -15.01 -4.58 -1.53
CA LYS A 232 -15.58 -4.01 -2.75
C LYS A 232 -15.83 -2.50 -2.64
N ASP A 233 -16.23 -2.02 -1.46
CA ASP A 233 -16.51 -0.61 -1.23
C ASP A 233 -15.23 0.21 -1.29
N LEU A 234 -14.11 -0.33 -0.76
CA LEU A 234 -12.79 0.28 -0.88
C LEU A 234 -12.36 0.39 -2.34
N LEU A 235 -12.52 -0.69 -3.14
CA LEU A 235 -12.19 -0.68 -4.57
C LEU A 235 -13.04 0.34 -5.34
N ASN A 236 -14.35 0.37 -5.11
CA ASN A 236 -15.28 1.34 -5.73
C ASN A 236 -14.93 2.80 -5.38
N ARG A 237 -14.36 3.04 -4.20
CA ARG A 237 -14.01 4.38 -3.73
C ARG A 237 -12.70 4.89 -4.31
N LEU A 238 -11.72 3.99 -4.46
CA LEU A 238 -10.37 4.32 -4.90
C LEU A 238 -10.20 4.20 -6.40
N GLU A 239 -11.03 3.40 -7.07
CA GLU A 239 -10.91 3.06 -8.50
C GLU A 239 -9.45 2.71 -8.92
N PRO A 240 -8.74 1.82 -8.18
CA PRO A 240 -7.32 1.59 -8.38
C PRO A 240 -7.04 0.79 -9.65
N ARG A 241 -5.80 0.82 -10.14
CA ARG A 241 -5.34 -0.26 -11.01
C ARG A 241 -5.47 -1.57 -10.24
N THR A 242 -6.19 -2.53 -10.80
CA THR A 242 -6.51 -3.79 -10.13
C THR A 242 -5.70 -4.94 -10.73
N VAL A 243 -5.00 -5.66 -9.87
CA VAL A 243 -4.24 -6.87 -10.23
C VAL A 243 -4.89 -8.06 -9.54
N MET A 244 -5.42 -9.00 -10.32
CA MET A 244 -5.99 -10.22 -9.77
C MET A 244 -5.01 -11.38 -9.86
N LEU A 245 -4.71 -11.98 -8.71
CA LEU A 245 -3.99 -13.24 -8.63
C LEU A 245 -4.98 -14.42 -8.68
N HIS A 246 -4.69 -15.38 -9.54
CA HIS A 246 -5.45 -16.63 -9.66
C HIS A 246 -4.49 -17.75 -10.02
N GLU A 247 -4.60 -18.90 -9.34
CA GLU A 247 -3.76 -20.09 -9.55
C GLU A 247 -2.25 -19.79 -9.59
N GLY A 248 -1.81 -18.88 -8.70
CA GLY A 248 -0.41 -18.48 -8.56
C GLY A 248 0.13 -17.53 -9.64
N GLY A 249 -0.69 -17.10 -10.60
CA GLY A 249 -0.33 -16.16 -11.66
C GLY A 249 -1.09 -14.85 -11.60
N VAL A 250 -0.65 -13.83 -12.36
CA VAL A 250 -1.43 -12.62 -12.63
C VAL A 250 -2.48 -12.97 -13.70
N PHE A 251 -3.74 -12.98 -13.32
CA PHE A 251 -4.86 -13.28 -14.21
C PHE A 251 -5.44 -12.03 -14.88
N PHE A 252 -5.42 -10.90 -14.18
CA PHE A 252 -5.88 -9.60 -14.66
C PHE A 252 -4.96 -8.51 -14.14
N ASP A 253 -4.71 -7.51 -14.97
CA ASP A 253 -3.98 -6.30 -14.64
C ASP A 253 -4.53 -5.15 -15.49
N GLY A 254 -5.23 -4.21 -14.88
CA GLY A 254 -5.87 -3.12 -15.59
C GLY A 254 -6.70 -2.19 -14.69
N PRO A 255 -7.39 -1.19 -15.29
CA PRO A 255 -8.26 -0.29 -14.57
C PRO A 255 -9.38 -1.04 -13.82
N PHE A 256 -9.78 -0.53 -12.65
CA PHE A 256 -10.87 -1.11 -11.86
C PHE A 256 -12.18 -1.18 -12.65
N ALA A 257 -12.49 -0.19 -13.48
CA ALA A 257 -13.68 -0.19 -14.31
C ALA A 257 -13.76 -1.40 -15.27
N ASP A 258 -12.62 -1.82 -15.83
CA ASP A 258 -12.55 -2.99 -16.71
C ASP A 258 -12.69 -4.30 -15.90
N PHE A 259 -12.14 -4.32 -14.67
CA PHE A 259 -12.31 -5.43 -13.73
C PHE A 259 -13.79 -5.59 -13.32
N GLU A 260 -14.44 -4.50 -12.95
CA GLU A 260 -15.87 -4.47 -12.57
C GLU A 260 -16.79 -4.88 -13.73
N ALA A 261 -16.52 -4.40 -14.94
CA ALA A 261 -17.30 -4.72 -16.14
C ALA A 261 -17.01 -6.12 -16.70
N SER A 262 -16.03 -6.83 -16.17
CA SER A 262 -15.59 -8.11 -16.73
C SER A 262 -16.67 -9.19 -16.67
N HIS A 263 -16.84 -9.92 -17.77
CA HIS A 263 -17.65 -11.13 -17.87
C HIS A 263 -16.85 -12.44 -17.75
N SER A 264 -15.57 -12.33 -17.36
CA SER A 264 -14.71 -13.49 -17.17
C SER A 264 -15.32 -14.48 -16.15
N PRO A 265 -15.32 -15.79 -16.45
CA PRO A 265 -15.81 -16.80 -15.53
C PRO A 265 -14.99 -16.92 -14.24
N VAL A 266 -13.81 -16.31 -14.18
CA VAL A 266 -12.95 -16.23 -13.00
C VAL A 266 -13.25 -14.93 -12.21
N ILE A 267 -13.28 -13.77 -12.90
CA ILE A 267 -13.45 -12.46 -12.26
C ILE A 267 -14.88 -12.30 -11.74
N ARG A 268 -15.90 -12.59 -12.57
CA ARG A 268 -17.29 -12.29 -12.24
C ARG A 268 -17.77 -12.97 -10.95
N PRO A 269 -17.59 -14.28 -10.74
CA PRO A 269 -17.96 -14.93 -9.50
C PRO A 269 -17.21 -14.40 -8.29
N TYR A 270 -15.89 -14.11 -8.47
CA TYR A 270 -15.08 -13.51 -7.41
C TYR A 270 -15.62 -12.14 -7.00
N PHE A 271 -15.85 -11.24 -7.97
CA PHE A 271 -16.33 -9.89 -7.75
C PHE A 271 -17.75 -9.87 -7.14
N ASP A 272 -18.64 -10.75 -7.57
CA ASP A 272 -20.02 -10.84 -7.04
C ASP A 272 -20.05 -11.32 -5.58
N LEU A 273 -19.09 -12.16 -5.19
CA LEU A 273 -18.97 -12.68 -3.81
C LEU A 273 -18.15 -11.76 -2.90
N MET A 274 -17.54 -10.70 -3.41
CA MET A 274 -16.83 -9.73 -2.58
C MET A 274 -17.81 -9.10 -1.59
N PRO A 275 -17.47 -9.01 -0.30
CA PRO A 275 -18.34 -8.41 0.69
C PRO A 275 -18.54 -6.93 0.38
N VAL A 276 -19.78 -6.48 0.44
CA VAL A 276 -20.18 -5.07 0.49
C VAL A 276 -20.33 -4.73 1.96
N LEU A 277 -19.35 -4.08 2.54
CA LEU A 277 -19.33 -3.77 3.97
C LEU A 277 -20.33 -2.65 4.34
N HIS A 278 -20.75 -1.84 3.33
CA HIS A 278 -21.65 -0.72 3.56
C HIS A 278 -22.70 -0.59 2.44
N ARG A 279 -23.92 -1.03 2.67
CA ARG A 279 -25.05 -0.51 1.88
C ARG A 279 -25.27 0.94 2.32
N ARG A 280 -25.00 1.93 1.47
CA ARG A 280 -25.60 3.27 1.64
C ARG A 280 -27.10 3.08 1.74
N ALA A 281 -27.69 3.49 2.87
CA ALA A 281 -29.14 3.64 2.94
C ALA A 281 -29.52 4.56 1.78
N GLY A 282 -30.35 4.05 0.85
CA GLY A 282 -30.74 4.77 -0.35
C GLY A 282 -31.28 6.14 0.00
N ARG A 283 -30.89 7.12 -0.82
CA ARG A 283 -31.59 8.41 -0.89
C ARG A 283 -32.96 8.22 -1.53
#